data_cc0f20e9be0dd58eb839e12183f3f5a3
#
_entry.id   cc0f20e9be0dd58eb839e12183f3f5a3
#
_cell.length_a   1.000
_cell.length_b   1.000
_cell.length_c   1.000
_cell.angle_alpha   90.00
_cell.angle_beta   90.00
_cell.angle_gamma   90.00
#
_symmetry.space_group_name_H-M   'P 1'
#
loop_
_entity.id
_entity.type
_entity.pdbx_description
1 polymer ?
#
loop_
_entity_poly.entity_id
_entity_poly.type
_entity_poly.pdbx_seq_one_letter_code
_entity_poly.pdbx_strand_id
1 'polypeptide(L)'
;MPHVLQRISVVVPTIGRPSLDALLDALAGAPGPRPAALILVDDRPAGEPLRPDRPGLPPVRVVRTGGGGPARARNLGWRTARTGWIAFLDDDVVVDPDWFEALDRDLAGLAPDVAGSQGRVRVPLPEDRRPTDWERGTAGLATSSWITADLAYRRAALAAVGGFDERFPRAFREDSDLALRVMGTGSTAT
;
A
#
# COMPACT_ATOMS: atom_id res chain seq x y z
N MET A 1 5.43 13.09 22.09
CA MET A 1 5.57 13.34 20.63
C MET A 1 4.35 12.74 19.95
N PRO A 2 3.68 13.42 19.00
CA PRO A 2 2.62 12.78 18.24
C PRO A 2 3.21 11.59 17.47
N HIS A 3 2.47 10.46 17.45
CA HIS A 3 2.87 9.29 16.67
C HIS A 3 3.06 9.66 15.20
N VAL A 4 4.05 9.06 14.54
CA VAL A 4 4.30 9.27 13.10
C VAL A 4 3.07 8.87 12.28
N LEU A 5 2.28 7.89 12.76
CA LEU A 5 1.01 7.45 12.14
C LEU A 5 0.02 8.58 11.86
N GLN A 6 -0.03 9.64 12.68
CA GLN A 6 -0.86 10.82 12.40
C GLN A 6 -0.40 11.61 11.15
N ARG A 7 0.76 11.25 10.58
CA ARG A 7 1.32 11.81 9.35
C ARG A 7 1.28 10.82 8.19
N ILE A 8 0.57 9.69 8.34
CA ILE A 8 0.48 8.61 7.34
C ILE A 8 -0.96 8.51 6.85
N SER A 9 -1.14 8.35 5.55
CA SER A 9 -2.36 7.82 4.95
C SER A 9 -2.06 6.46 4.34
N VAL A 10 -2.92 5.48 4.60
CA VAL A 10 -2.87 4.17 3.94
C VAL A 10 -3.71 4.24 2.67
N VAL A 11 -3.18 3.77 1.55
CA VAL A 11 -3.84 3.74 0.24
C VAL A 11 -3.99 2.29 -0.20
N VAL A 12 -5.21 1.88 -0.45
CA VAL A 12 -5.55 0.52 -0.92
C VAL A 12 -6.32 0.63 -2.23
N PRO A 13 -5.69 0.33 -3.38
CA PRO A 13 -6.41 0.15 -4.63
C PRO A 13 -7.17 -1.17 -4.60
N THR A 14 -8.39 -1.21 -5.11
CA THR A 14 -9.19 -2.43 -5.13
C THR A 14 -10.15 -2.48 -6.31
N ILE A 15 -10.41 -3.68 -6.78
CA ILE A 15 -11.49 -3.98 -7.71
C ILE A 15 -12.66 -4.68 -7.01
N GLY A 16 -12.73 -4.59 -5.67
CA GLY A 16 -13.80 -5.15 -4.86
C GLY A 16 -13.73 -6.66 -4.70
N ARG A 17 -12.52 -7.22 -4.60
CA ARG A 17 -12.30 -8.65 -4.33
C ARG A 17 -12.75 -9.00 -2.90
N PRO A 18 -13.16 -10.25 -2.65
CA PRO A 18 -13.47 -10.73 -1.29
C PRO A 18 -12.29 -10.60 -0.31
N SER A 19 -11.04 -10.65 -0.81
CA SER A 19 -9.82 -10.47 -0.03
C SER A 19 -9.74 -9.12 0.67
N LEU A 20 -10.36 -8.08 0.11
CA LEU A 20 -10.45 -6.77 0.75
C LEU A 20 -11.08 -6.83 2.14
N ASP A 21 -12.07 -7.71 2.32
CA ASP A 21 -12.73 -7.86 3.63
C ASP A 21 -11.75 -8.36 4.69
N ALA A 22 -10.89 -9.32 4.35
CA ALA A 22 -9.87 -9.84 5.26
C ALA A 22 -8.83 -8.75 5.65
N LEU A 23 -8.39 -7.93 4.68
CA LEU A 23 -7.52 -6.80 4.96
C LEU A 23 -8.19 -5.79 5.90
N LEU A 24 -9.45 -5.41 5.62
CA LEU A 24 -10.17 -4.44 6.43
C LEU A 24 -10.43 -4.96 7.85
N ASP A 25 -10.73 -6.24 8.01
CA ASP A 25 -10.92 -6.88 9.31
C ASP A 25 -9.60 -6.90 10.10
N ALA A 26 -8.48 -7.22 9.45
CA ALA A 26 -7.15 -7.18 10.07
C ALA A 26 -6.77 -5.75 10.51
N LEU A 27 -6.99 -4.75 9.65
CA LEU A 27 -6.74 -3.34 9.99
C LEU A 27 -7.65 -2.84 11.13
N ALA A 28 -8.91 -3.25 11.16
CA ALA A 28 -9.85 -2.87 12.22
C ALA A 28 -9.49 -3.49 13.57
N GLY A 29 -9.04 -4.75 13.55
CA GLY A 29 -8.66 -5.52 14.75
C GLY A 29 -7.25 -5.20 15.27
N ALA A 30 -6.37 -4.60 14.48
CA ALA A 30 -5.01 -4.29 14.90
C ALA A 30 -5.01 -3.33 16.11
N PRO A 31 -4.23 -3.57 17.16
CA PRO A 31 -4.13 -2.67 18.31
C PRO A 31 -3.34 -1.40 18.01
N GLY A 32 -3.34 -0.45 18.93
CA GLY A 32 -2.47 0.72 18.91
C GLY A 32 -3.03 1.93 18.15
N PRO A 33 -2.19 2.94 17.92
CA PRO A 33 -2.59 4.18 17.27
C PRO A 33 -2.94 3.94 15.79
N ARG A 34 -3.81 4.80 15.25
CA ARG A 34 -4.31 4.70 13.87
C ARG A 34 -3.64 5.70 12.95
N PRO A 35 -3.42 5.37 11.66
CA PRO A 35 -3.05 6.35 10.64
C PRO A 35 -4.12 7.45 10.52
N ALA A 36 -3.72 8.59 9.94
CA ALA A 36 -4.60 9.73 9.76
C ALA A 36 -5.80 9.43 8.84
N ALA A 37 -5.63 8.53 7.88
CA ALA A 37 -6.70 8.10 6.97
C ALA A 37 -6.39 6.74 6.32
N LEU A 38 -7.46 6.01 6.00
CA LEU A 38 -7.47 4.90 5.06
C LEU A 38 -8.19 5.36 3.77
N ILE A 39 -7.50 5.35 2.64
CA ILE A 39 -8.04 5.75 1.34
C ILE A 39 -8.23 4.49 0.51
N LEU A 40 -9.47 4.07 0.36
CA LEU A 40 -9.84 2.98 -0.54
C LEU A 40 -10.08 3.56 -1.94
N VAL A 41 -9.36 3.04 -2.92
CA VAL A 41 -9.51 3.48 -4.31
C VAL A 41 -10.23 2.39 -5.09
N ASP A 42 -11.52 2.59 -5.30
CA ASP A 42 -12.37 1.69 -6.08
C ASP A 42 -12.06 1.87 -7.57
N ASP A 43 -11.32 0.90 -8.13
CA ASP A 43 -10.94 0.89 -9.55
C ASP A 43 -11.92 0.11 -10.43
N ARG A 44 -13.10 -0.21 -9.94
CA ARG A 44 -14.15 -0.83 -10.75
C ARG A 44 -14.73 0.15 -11.76
N PRO A 45 -14.98 -0.27 -13.01
CA PRO A 45 -15.63 0.58 -14.00
C PRO A 45 -17.07 0.93 -13.60
N ALA A 46 -17.77 0.02 -12.90
CA ALA A 46 -19.13 0.17 -12.39
C ALA A 46 -19.34 -0.63 -11.11
N GLY A 47 -20.50 -0.49 -10.49
CA GLY A 47 -20.91 -1.22 -9.28
C GLY A 47 -21.34 -0.29 -8.16
N GLU A 48 -22.01 -0.86 -7.15
CA GLU A 48 -22.42 -0.14 -5.94
C GLU A 48 -21.20 0.40 -5.20
N PRO A 49 -21.30 1.54 -4.51
CA PRO A 49 -20.23 2.08 -3.69
C PRO A 49 -19.72 1.05 -2.67
N LEU A 50 -18.40 1.00 -2.47
CA LEU A 50 -17.82 0.22 -1.39
C LEU A 50 -18.31 0.76 -0.05
N ARG A 51 -18.64 -0.13 0.88
CA ARG A 51 -19.08 0.20 2.25
C ARG A 51 -18.11 -0.45 3.25
N PRO A 52 -17.00 0.22 3.55
CA PRO A 52 -15.99 -0.32 4.47
C PRO A 52 -16.35 -0.09 5.94
N ASP A 53 -17.61 -0.30 6.31
CA ASP A 53 -18.13 0.02 7.65
C ASP A 53 -17.68 -1.05 8.66
N ARG A 54 -16.51 -0.82 9.27
CA ARG A 54 -15.98 -1.66 10.36
C ARG A 54 -15.53 -0.79 11.53
N PRO A 55 -16.03 -1.05 12.74
CA PRO A 55 -15.52 -0.39 13.96
C PRO A 55 -14.00 -0.64 14.09
N GLY A 56 -13.25 0.38 14.44
CA GLY A 56 -11.79 0.28 14.64
C GLY A 56 -10.95 0.62 13.42
N LEU A 57 -11.50 0.79 12.24
CA LEU A 57 -10.76 1.33 11.12
C LEU A 57 -10.32 2.78 11.36
N PRO A 58 -9.19 3.22 10.76
CA PRO A 58 -8.89 4.65 10.63
C PRO A 58 -10.02 5.38 9.92
N PRO A 59 -10.08 6.73 9.96
CA PRO A 59 -11.03 7.48 9.14
C PRO A 59 -10.94 7.04 7.67
N VAL A 60 -12.03 6.49 7.12
CA VAL A 60 -12.05 5.94 5.77
C VAL A 60 -12.55 6.96 4.76
N ARG A 61 -11.86 7.05 3.63
CA ARG A 61 -12.29 7.78 2.44
C ARG A 61 -12.30 6.85 1.24
N VAL A 62 -13.44 6.73 0.58
CA VAL A 62 -13.57 5.98 -0.68
C VAL A 62 -13.53 6.96 -1.85
N VAL A 63 -12.70 6.67 -2.84
CA VAL A 63 -12.63 7.40 -4.13
C VAL A 63 -12.69 6.41 -5.28
N ARG A 64 -13.12 6.84 -6.47
CA ARG A 64 -13.28 5.96 -7.64
C ARG A 64 -12.48 6.48 -8.83
N THR A 65 -11.88 5.54 -9.59
CA THR A 65 -11.19 5.84 -10.85
C THR A 65 -12.06 5.57 -12.08
N GLY A 66 -13.02 4.66 -11.96
CA GLY A 66 -13.83 4.19 -13.08
C GLY A 66 -13.11 3.15 -13.97
N GLY A 67 -12.11 2.43 -13.44
CA GLY A 67 -11.41 1.36 -14.17
C GLY A 67 -10.18 1.86 -14.94
N GLY A 68 -9.19 2.36 -14.24
CA GLY A 68 -7.96 2.90 -14.84
C GLY A 68 -6.69 2.07 -14.63
N GLY A 69 -6.81 0.97 -13.90
CA GLY A 69 -5.69 0.11 -13.54
C GLY A 69 -4.93 0.54 -12.28
N PRO A 70 -4.03 -0.34 -11.78
CA PRO A 70 -3.41 -0.18 -10.46
C PRO A 70 -2.56 1.08 -10.33
N ALA A 71 -1.80 1.45 -11.35
CA ALA A 71 -0.98 2.67 -11.34
C ALA A 71 -1.85 3.93 -11.16
N ARG A 72 -2.93 4.05 -11.94
CA ARG A 72 -3.88 5.17 -11.83
C ARG A 72 -4.61 5.17 -10.50
N ALA A 73 -5.00 3.99 -10.00
CA ALA A 73 -5.66 3.88 -8.71
C ALA A 73 -4.74 4.35 -7.57
N ARG A 74 -3.49 3.88 -7.52
CA ARG A 74 -2.51 4.35 -6.53
C ARG A 74 -2.24 5.85 -6.66
N ASN A 75 -2.19 6.37 -7.89
CA ASN A 75 -2.01 7.81 -8.14
C ASN A 75 -3.18 8.64 -7.60
N LEU A 76 -4.41 8.23 -7.82
CA LEU A 76 -5.58 8.91 -7.24
C LEU A 76 -5.52 8.87 -5.71
N GLY A 77 -5.14 7.74 -5.13
CA GLY A 77 -5.03 7.56 -3.68
C GLY A 77 -4.03 8.52 -3.05
N TRP A 78 -2.77 8.52 -3.50
CA TRP A 78 -1.77 9.38 -2.89
C TRP A 78 -2.00 10.87 -3.15
N ARG A 79 -2.60 11.26 -4.29
CA ARG A 79 -2.99 12.64 -4.55
C ARG A 79 -4.15 13.10 -3.68
N THR A 80 -5.02 12.17 -3.26
CA THR A 80 -6.13 12.42 -2.33
C THR A 80 -5.63 12.61 -0.89
N ALA A 81 -4.54 11.97 -0.52
CA ALA A 81 -3.92 12.06 0.79
C ALA A 81 -3.35 13.48 1.06
N ARG A 82 -3.42 13.89 2.35
CA ARG A 82 -2.88 15.19 2.80
C ARG A 82 -1.69 15.02 3.78
N THR A 83 -1.30 13.79 4.04
CA THR A 83 -0.23 13.42 4.97
C THR A 83 1.14 13.45 4.30
N GLY A 84 2.21 13.49 5.11
CA GLY A 84 3.59 13.51 4.63
C GLY A 84 4.08 12.16 4.13
N TRP A 85 3.46 11.06 4.60
CA TRP A 85 3.77 9.69 4.22
C TRP A 85 2.54 8.99 3.64
N ILE A 86 2.77 8.15 2.66
CA ILE A 86 1.76 7.32 2.00
C ILE A 86 2.21 5.87 2.11
N ALA A 87 1.46 5.05 2.81
CA ALA A 87 1.66 3.60 2.84
C ALA A 87 0.70 2.95 1.85
N PHE A 88 1.21 2.16 0.93
CA PHE A 88 0.42 1.36 -0.01
C PHE A 88 0.29 -0.06 0.53
N LEU A 89 -0.92 -0.60 0.44
CA LEU A 89 -1.23 -2.01 0.64
C LEU A 89 -2.06 -2.51 -0.54
N ASP A 90 -1.84 -3.74 -0.98
CA ASP A 90 -2.71 -4.39 -1.96
C ASP A 90 -3.95 -4.99 -1.26
N ASP A 91 -5.07 -5.12 -1.99
CA ASP A 91 -6.36 -5.56 -1.43
C ASP A 91 -6.44 -7.08 -1.11
N ASP A 92 -5.36 -7.81 -1.35
CA ASP A 92 -5.19 -9.23 -1.05
C ASP A 92 -4.11 -9.52 0.01
N VAL A 93 -3.67 -8.48 0.71
CA VAL A 93 -2.76 -8.58 1.86
C VAL A 93 -3.57 -8.73 3.15
N VAL A 94 -3.04 -9.49 4.10
CA VAL A 94 -3.51 -9.51 5.50
C VAL A 94 -2.36 -9.03 6.37
N VAL A 95 -2.55 -7.90 7.04
CA VAL A 95 -1.52 -7.30 7.90
C VAL A 95 -1.40 -8.07 9.22
N ASP A 96 -0.18 -8.14 9.76
CA ASP A 96 0.05 -8.66 11.09
C ASP A 96 -0.59 -7.75 12.17
N PRO A 97 -0.95 -8.28 13.34
CA PRO A 97 -1.59 -7.49 14.41
C PRO A 97 -0.79 -6.28 14.86
N ASP A 98 0.55 -6.32 14.79
CA ASP A 98 1.44 -5.22 15.17
C ASP A 98 1.85 -4.30 14.00
N TRP A 99 1.19 -4.43 12.85
CA TRP A 99 1.57 -3.71 11.63
C TRP A 99 1.60 -2.17 11.81
N PHE A 100 0.64 -1.61 12.53
CA PHE A 100 0.64 -0.16 12.78
C PHE A 100 1.84 0.27 13.62
N GLU A 101 2.21 -0.52 14.63
CA GLU A 101 3.38 -0.24 15.46
C GLU A 101 4.69 -0.42 14.70
N ALA A 102 4.76 -1.43 13.84
CA ALA A 102 5.89 -1.66 12.95
C ALA A 102 6.07 -0.49 11.98
N LEU A 103 4.99 -0.06 11.30
CA LEU A 103 5.02 1.08 10.39
C LEU A 103 5.44 2.38 11.09
N ASP A 104 4.91 2.64 12.32
CA ASP A 104 5.30 3.82 13.11
C ASP A 104 6.79 3.78 13.44
N ARG A 105 7.30 2.63 13.82
CA ARG A 105 8.70 2.38 14.19
C ARG A 105 9.63 2.53 12.99
N ASP A 106 9.25 1.94 11.85
CA ASP A 106 10.05 1.94 10.62
C ASP A 106 10.20 3.34 10.01
N LEU A 107 9.16 4.17 10.14
CA LEU A 107 9.18 5.54 9.61
C LEU A 107 9.68 6.58 10.62
N ALA A 108 9.83 6.18 11.90
CA ALA A 108 10.32 7.08 12.95
C ALA A 108 11.82 7.34 12.76
N GLY A 109 12.19 8.60 12.70
CA GLY A 109 13.60 9.00 12.67
C GLY A 109 14.35 8.74 11.35
N LEU A 110 13.66 8.37 10.28
CA LEU A 110 14.28 8.23 8.96
C LEU A 110 14.90 9.55 8.51
N ALA A 111 16.12 9.48 8.00
CA ALA A 111 16.85 10.62 7.47
C ALA A 111 16.06 11.31 6.34
N PRO A 112 16.24 12.62 6.11
CA PRO A 112 15.46 13.37 5.11
C PRO A 112 15.61 12.85 3.69
N ASP A 113 16.73 12.23 3.34
CA ASP A 113 17.05 11.63 2.05
C ASP A 113 16.42 10.23 1.86
N VAL A 114 15.91 9.60 2.92
CA VAL A 114 15.17 8.35 2.79
C VAL A 114 13.76 8.65 2.31
N ALA A 115 13.48 8.28 1.07
CA ALA A 115 12.21 8.55 0.39
C ALA A 115 11.14 7.48 0.59
N GLY A 116 11.54 6.25 0.92
CA GLY A 116 10.61 5.13 1.07
C GLY A 116 11.12 4.07 2.04
N SER A 117 10.20 3.24 2.50
CA SER A 117 10.45 2.08 3.37
C SER A 117 9.50 0.96 2.98
N GLN A 118 10.05 -0.25 2.82
CA GLN A 118 9.27 -1.44 2.48
C GLN A 118 9.13 -2.35 3.70
N GLY A 119 7.90 -2.75 3.99
CA GLY A 119 7.60 -3.78 4.97
C GLY A 119 7.97 -5.17 4.48
N ARG A 120 7.89 -6.14 5.38
CA ARG A 120 8.18 -7.53 5.07
C ARG A 120 6.93 -8.25 4.61
N VAL A 121 6.94 -8.75 3.38
CA VAL A 121 5.85 -9.57 2.83
C VAL A 121 6.16 -11.04 3.03
N ARG A 122 5.17 -11.81 3.49
CA ARG A 122 5.21 -13.27 3.57
C ARG A 122 4.18 -13.84 2.60
N VAL A 123 4.60 -14.77 1.77
CA VAL A 123 3.70 -15.48 0.85
C VAL A 123 3.65 -16.94 1.29
N PRO A 124 2.56 -17.40 1.92
CA PRO A 124 2.43 -18.78 2.35
C PRO A 124 2.38 -19.71 1.14
N LEU A 125 3.11 -20.82 1.22
CA LEU A 125 3.02 -21.93 0.27
C LEU A 125 2.20 -23.05 0.89
N PRO A 126 1.48 -23.88 0.08
CA PRO A 126 0.78 -25.03 0.58
C PRO A 126 1.77 -26.03 1.21
N GLU A 127 1.41 -26.55 2.39
CA GLU A 127 2.21 -27.54 3.13
C GLU A 127 1.79 -28.99 2.79
N ASP A 128 0.55 -29.17 2.33
CA ASP A 128 -0.09 -30.47 2.06
C ASP A 128 0.12 -30.99 0.64
N ARG A 129 0.68 -30.20 -0.24
CA ARG A 129 0.94 -30.52 -1.65
C ARG A 129 2.13 -29.78 -2.23
N ARG A 130 2.62 -30.24 -3.36
CA ARG A 130 3.66 -29.52 -4.12
C ARG A 130 3.09 -28.19 -4.65
N PRO A 131 3.76 -27.04 -4.39
CA PRO A 131 3.34 -25.76 -4.94
C PRO A 131 3.37 -25.76 -6.48
N THR A 132 2.42 -25.10 -7.09
CA THR A 132 2.39 -24.82 -8.54
C THR A 132 3.51 -23.85 -8.94
N ASP A 133 3.79 -23.76 -10.24
CA ASP A 133 4.78 -22.78 -10.76
C ASP A 133 4.36 -21.34 -10.45
N TRP A 134 3.05 -21.08 -10.50
CA TRP A 134 2.49 -19.77 -10.18
C TRP A 134 2.68 -19.42 -8.69
N GLU A 135 2.38 -20.34 -7.78
CA GLU A 135 2.58 -20.16 -6.34
C GLU A 135 4.06 -19.94 -5.99
N ARG A 136 4.98 -20.68 -6.65
CA ARG A 136 6.42 -20.46 -6.49
C ARG A 136 6.86 -19.10 -7.03
N GLY A 137 6.30 -18.69 -8.17
CA GLY A 137 6.55 -17.36 -8.74
C GLY A 137 6.08 -16.26 -7.80
N THR A 138 4.87 -16.39 -7.23
CA THR A 138 4.31 -15.44 -6.26
C THR A 138 5.12 -15.42 -4.96
N ALA A 139 5.61 -16.56 -4.49
CA ALA A 139 6.47 -16.64 -3.30
C ALA A 139 7.79 -15.85 -3.47
N GLY A 140 8.24 -15.63 -4.69
CA GLY A 140 9.38 -14.76 -4.99
C GLY A 140 9.17 -13.31 -4.56
N LEU A 141 7.93 -12.85 -4.39
CA LEU A 141 7.63 -11.52 -3.86
C LEU A 141 8.18 -11.32 -2.44
N ALA A 142 8.28 -12.39 -1.64
CA ALA A 142 8.83 -12.31 -0.28
C ALA A 142 10.29 -11.83 -0.23
N THR A 143 11.02 -11.94 -1.33
CA THR A 143 12.42 -11.49 -1.49
C THR A 143 12.59 -10.35 -2.49
N SER A 144 11.48 -9.89 -3.07
CA SER A 144 11.49 -8.79 -4.03
C SER A 144 11.54 -7.44 -3.32
N SER A 145 12.26 -6.49 -3.91
CA SER A 145 12.31 -5.11 -3.44
C SER A 145 11.27 -4.25 -4.18
N TRP A 146 10.75 -3.25 -3.48
CA TRP A 146 9.89 -2.20 -4.03
C TRP A 146 8.51 -2.68 -4.45
N ILE A 147 7.94 -3.65 -3.74
CA ILE A 147 6.58 -4.13 -4.01
C ILE A 147 5.54 -3.33 -3.23
N THR A 148 4.48 -2.92 -3.89
CA THR A 148 3.39 -2.11 -3.30
C THR A 148 2.49 -2.89 -2.34
N ALA A 149 2.72 -4.17 -2.15
CA ALA A 149 2.00 -4.99 -1.18
C ALA A 149 2.16 -4.50 0.27
N ASP A 150 3.34 -3.90 0.60
CA ASP A 150 3.57 -3.16 1.86
C ASP A 150 4.74 -2.18 1.66
N LEU A 151 4.44 -0.98 1.16
CA LEU A 151 5.46 0.00 0.78
C LEU A 151 5.03 1.42 1.12
N ALA A 152 5.84 2.14 1.88
CA ALA A 152 5.61 3.52 2.23
C ALA A 152 6.56 4.45 1.48
N TYR A 153 6.03 5.59 1.01
CA TYR A 153 6.80 6.68 0.40
C TYR A 153 6.51 8.02 1.05
N ARG A 154 7.53 8.89 1.09
CA ARG A 154 7.26 10.31 1.34
C ARG A 154 6.41 10.86 0.20
N ARG A 155 5.34 11.58 0.55
CA ARG A 155 4.47 12.23 -0.45
C ARG A 155 5.25 13.19 -1.35
N ALA A 156 6.27 13.86 -0.82
CA ALA A 156 7.14 14.75 -1.59
C ALA A 156 7.94 13.99 -2.66
N ALA A 157 8.43 12.78 -2.36
CA ALA A 157 9.14 11.94 -3.33
C ALA A 157 8.22 11.49 -4.47
N LEU A 158 6.99 11.05 -4.14
CA LEU A 158 5.98 10.73 -5.16
C LEU A 158 5.68 11.94 -6.05
N ALA A 159 5.55 13.13 -5.46
CA ALA A 159 5.27 14.35 -6.20
C ALA A 159 6.43 14.74 -7.13
N ALA A 160 7.69 14.57 -6.69
CA ALA A 160 8.88 14.90 -7.46
C ALA A 160 9.00 14.12 -8.77
N VAL A 161 8.54 12.83 -8.76
CA VAL A 161 8.58 11.96 -9.94
C VAL A 161 7.23 11.81 -10.65
N GLY A 162 6.18 12.51 -10.18
CA GLY A 162 4.83 12.45 -10.76
C GLY A 162 4.00 11.23 -10.37
N GLY A 163 4.52 10.37 -9.45
CA GLY A 163 3.87 9.13 -9.02
C GLY A 163 4.12 7.96 -9.96
N PHE A 164 3.20 6.99 -9.96
CA PHE A 164 3.25 5.81 -10.83
C PHE A 164 3.04 6.18 -12.30
N ASP A 165 3.71 5.48 -13.20
CA ASP A 165 3.49 5.65 -14.64
C ASP A 165 2.19 4.91 -15.06
N GLU A 166 1.18 5.67 -15.42
CA GLU A 166 -0.16 5.12 -15.78
C GLU A 166 -0.17 4.40 -17.14
N ARG A 167 0.95 4.40 -17.87
CA ARG A 167 1.12 3.59 -19.10
C ARG A 167 1.27 2.09 -18.79
N PHE A 168 1.58 1.71 -17.53
CA PHE A 168 1.51 0.33 -17.09
C PHE A 168 0.04 -0.08 -16.86
N PRO A 169 -0.54 -0.91 -17.75
CA PRO A 169 -1.97 -1.23 -17.68
C PRO A 169 -2.30 -2.32 -16.64
N ARG A 170 -1.29 -2.98 -16.10
CA ARG A 170 -1.40 -4.09 -15.15
C ARG A 170 -0.44 -3.90 -13.99
N ALA A 171 -0.71 -4.59 -12.87
CA ALA A 171 0.19 -4.70 -11.73
C ALA A 171 1.43 -5.54 -12.11
N PHE A 172 2.35 -4.96 -12.85
CA PHE A 172 3.59 -5.60 -13.26
C PHE A 172 4.66 -4.56 -13.53
N ARG A 173 5.62 -4.44 -12.60
CA ARG A 173 6.81 -3.56 -12.65
C ARG A 173 6.56 -2.05 -12.53
N GLU A 174 5.33 -1.58 -12.37
CA GLU A 174 5.03 -0.17 -12.13
C GLU A 174 5.60 0.34 -10.80
N ASP A 175 5.75 -0.54 -9.85
CA ASP A 175 6.39 -0.33 -8.55
C ASP A 175 7.91 -0.21 -8.67
N SER A 176 8.54 -1.11 -9.40
CA SER A 176 9.99 -1.07 -9.68
C SER A 176 10.37 0.16 -10.51
N ASP A 177 9.57 0.53 -11.51
CA ASP A 177 9.75 1.77 -12.27
C ASP A 177 9.69 3.00 -11.37
N LEU A 178 8.67 3.07 -10.49
CA LEU A 178 8.55 4.16 -9.53
C LEU A 178 9.77 4.25 -8.63
N ALA A 179 10.22 3.11 -8.06
CA ALA A 179 11.38 3.06 -7.18
C ALA A 179 12.64 3.56 -7.87
N LEU A 180 12.91 3.12 -9.10
CA LEU A 180 14.06 3.58 -9.89
C LEU A 180 14.02 5.09 -10.15
N ARG A 181 12.83 5.66 -10.46
CA ARG A 181 12.69 7.11 -10.66
C ARG A 181 12.89 7.89 -9.36
N VAL A 182 12.39 7.39 -8.23
CA VAL A 182 12.62 8.00 -6.92
C VAL A 182 14.09 7.97 -6.53
N MET A 183 14.78 6.83 -6.69
CA MET A 183 16.22 6.72 -6.42
C MET A 183 17.04 7.58 -7.36
N GLY A 184 16.61 7.76 -8.62
CA GLY A 184 17.25 8.66 -9.58
C GLY A 184 17.24 10.13 -9.19
N THR A 185 16.43 10.54 -8.20
CA THR A 185 16.48 11.90 -7.62
C THR A 185 17.57 12.09 -6.55
N GLY A 186 18.39 11.08 -6.30
CA GLY A 186 19.40 11.06 -5.22
C GLY A 186 18.84 10.65 -3.85
N SER A 187 17.61 10.19 -3.81
CA SER A 187 16.99 9.66 -2.59
C SER A 187 17.36 8.19 -2.36
N THR A 188 17.33 7.75 -1.11
CA THR A 188 17.48 6.35 -0.73
C THR A 188 16.15 5.77 -0.30
N ALA A 189 16.09 4.43 -0.17
CA ALA A 189 14.96 3.75 0.42
C ALA A 189 15.45 2.49 1.16
N THR A 190 14.75 2.09 2.21
CA THR A 190 15.09 1.02 3.15
C THR A 190 14.03 -0.07 3.15
#